data_ca2ab1540afafd172083fa61e54e06b5
#
_entry.id   ca2ab1540afafd172083fa61e54e06b5
#
_cell.length_a   1.000
_cell.length_b   1.000
_cell.length_c   1.000
_cell.angle_alpha   90.00
_cell.angle_beta   90.00
_cell.angle_gamma   90.00
#
_symmetry.space_group_name_H-M   'P 1'
#
loop_
_entity.id
_entity.type
_entity.pdbx_description
1 polymer ?
#
loop_
_entity_poly.entity_id
_entity_poly.type
_entity_poly.pdbx_seq_one_letter_code
_entity_poly.pdbx_strand_id
1 'polypeptide(L)'
;MNRLRAEFEAQLQAEIDGEGNVVLGETRMSPLAILNLDETAYQNEYQRWLNDEWLPRRQARLRDILAADPHNAERLNDLADAHRRQQVVPFVGAGMSRSAGLPGWGEFLHLLLHDSACNPRTFRACLRRGAYETAADLLRDGMPLALFNEQLAHRFRLTPEAIRGPVRLLPALFPGLVLTTNFDRVLEEVYADEGHPPGSVLYGADLSRYRRHRDPDLTTLLKLHGDCEHPTGRVFTTAEYEAAYAPGSAVLVELGLVVASHSLLFLGASLGTDRTVDLLRRAAATDPHQPPHYAFQPLPATARQ
;
A
#
# COMPACT_ATOMS: atom_id res chain seq x y z
N MET A 1 14.02 8.65 -14.29
CA MET A 1 13.31 7.41 -14.64
C MET A 1 11.80 7.69 -14.68
N ASN A 2 11.07 7.16 -15.64
CA ASN A 2 9.65 7.52 -15.83
C ASN A 2 8.77 6.74 -14.86
N ARG A 3 8.46 7.31 -13.70
CA ARG A 3 7.70 6.66 -12.60
C ARG A 3 6.34 6.11 -13.01
N LEU A 4 5.73 6.69 -14.03
CA LEU A 4 4.43 6.28 -14.55
C LEU A 4 4.55 5.52 -15.87
N ARG A 5 5.76 5.06 -16.21
CA ARG A 5 6.03 4.34 -17.47
C ARG A 5 5.07 3.15 -17.67
N ALA A 6 4.93 2.30 -16.67
CA ALA A 6 4.07 1.13 -16.76
C ALA A 6 2.57 1.49 -16.92
N GLU A 7 2.12 2.65 -16.37
CA GLU A 7 0.75 3.15 -16.55
C GLU A 7 0.56 3.71 -17.97
N PHE A 8 1.54 4.46 -18.47
CA PHE A 8 1.57 4.96 -19.85
C PHE A 8 1.54 3.81 -20.87
N GLU A 9 2.43 2.84 -20.74
CA GLU A 9 2.53 1.69 -21.65
C GLU A 9 1.26 0.84 -21.62
N ALA A 10 0.63 0.66 -20.45
CA ALA A 10 -0.62 -0.06 -20.32
C ALA A 10 -1.80 0.68 -20.98
N GLN A 11 -1.84 2.02 -20.86
CA GLN A 11 -2.87 2.81 -21.56
C GLN A 11 -2.66 2.76 -23.07
N LEU A 12 -1.43 2.93 -23.53
CA LEU A 12 -1.08 2.84 -24.93
C LEU A 12 -1.45 1.47 -25.52
N GLN A 13 -1.19 0.38 -24.77
CA GLN A 13 -1.57 -0.98 -25.19
C GLN A 13 -3.10 -1.14 -25.27
N ALA A 14 -3.85 -0.60 -24.31
CA ALA A 14 -5.30 -0.69 -24.30
C ALA A 14 -5.96 0.08 -25.48
N GLU A 15 -5.39 1.19 -25.90
CA GLU A 15 -5.82 1.94 -27.08
C GLU A 15 -5.56 1.15 -28.37
N ILE A 16 -4.45 0.41 -28.41
CA ILE A 16 -4.03 -0.41 -29.56
C ILE A 16 -4.92 -1.64 -29.76
N ASP A 17 -5.36 -2.27 -28.67
CA ASP A 17 -6.26 -3.46 -28.76
C ASP A 17 -7.58 -3.12 -29.46
N GLY A 18 -7.92 -1.81 -29.59
CA GLY A 18 -9.06 -1.29 -30.39
C GLY A 18 -8.75 -1.01 -31.86
N GLU A 19 -7.53 -0.62 -32.22
CA GLU A 19 -7.16 -0.14 -33.57
C GLU A 19 -6.18 -1.05 -34.35
N GLY A 20 -5.57 -2.03 -33.68
CA GLY A 20 -4.70 -3.04 -34.29
C GLY A 20 -3.23 -2.62 -34.48
N ASN A 21 -2.42 -3.56 -34.94
CA ASN A 21 -1.01 -3.34 -35.20
C ASN A 21 -0.76 -2.45 -36.42
N VAL A 22 0.27 -1.61 -36.34
CA VAL A 22 0.76 -0.84 -37.49
C VAL A 22 1.55 -1.75 -38.43
N VAL A 23 1.29 -1.67 -39.72
CA VAL A 23 2.01 -2.42 -40.75
C VAL A 23 3.12 -1.53 -41.33
N LEU A 24 4.38 -1.91 -41.10
CA LEU A 24 5.57 -1.27 -41.65
C LEU A 24 6.23 -2.25 -42.64
N GLY A 25 5.98 -2.07 -43.92
CA GLY A 25 6.39 -3.03 -44.96
C GLY A 25 5.72 -4.39 -44.76
N GLU A 26 6.53 -5.45 -44.58
CA GLU A 26 6.04 -6.82 -44.32
C GLU A 26 5.89 -7.12 -42.80
N THR A 27 6.29 -6.20 -41.94
CA THR A 27 6.33 -6.42 -40.47
C THR A 27 5.13 -5.76 -39.79
N ARG A 28 4.44 -6.52 -38.96
CA ARG A 28 3.44 -5.99 -38.01
C ARG A 28 4.05 -5.71 -36.67
N MET A 29 3.95 -4.48 -36.18
CA MET A 29 4.48 -4.07 -34.89
C MET A 29 3.38 -3.36 -34.09
N SER A 30 3.38 -3.55 -32.77
CA SER A 30 2.56 -2.73 -31.89
C SER A 30 3.12 -1.30 -31.84
N PRO A 31 2.28 -0.25 -31.69
CA PRO A 31 2.77 1.13 -31.49
C PRO A 31 3.78 1.25 -30.36
N LEU A 32 3.62 0.52 -29.28
CA LEU A 32 4.62 0.47 -28.19
C LEU A 32 5.97 -0.09 -28.67
N ALA A 33 5.96 -1.14 -29.50
CA ALA A 33 7.20 -1.68 -30.07
C ALA A 33 7.88 -0.67 -31.00
N ILE A 34 7.10 0.12 -31.75
CA ILE A 34 7.62 1.19 -32.62
C ILE A 34 8.21 2.32 -31.78
N LEU A 35 7.50 2.78 -30.75
CA LEU A 35 7.99 3.83 -29.85
C LEU A 35 9.29 3.41 -29.14
N ASN A 36 9.42 2.15 -28.76
CA ASN A 36 10.62 1.64 -28.12
C ASN A 36 11.86 1.57 -29.05
N LEU A 37 11.70 1.79 -30.35
CA LEU A 37 12.83 1.91 -31.30
C LEU A 37 13.48 3.29 -31.27
N ASP A 38 12.79 4.32 -30.78
CA ASP A 38 13.28 5.69 -30.68
C ASP A 38 12.99 6.27 -29.28
N GLU A 39 14.00 6.32 -28.44
CA GLU A 39 13.90 6.85 -27.08
C GLU A 39 13.41 8.31 -27.07
N THR A 40 13.79 9.13 -28.05
CA THR A 40 13.34 10.52 -28.11
C THR A 40 11.86 10.60 -28.41
N ALA A 41 11.37 9.82 -29.37
CA ALA A 41 9.95 9.72 -29.69
C ALA A 41 9.17 9.19 -28.49
N TYR A 42 9.67 8.15 -27.81
CA TYR A 42 9.07 7.63 -26.60
C TYR A 42 8.93 8.70 -25.50
N GLN A 43 10.00 9.43 -25.21
CA GLN A 43 9.99 10.47 -24.17
C GLN A 43 9.03 11.62 -24.53
N ASN A 44 8.98 12.05 -25.79
CA ASN A 44 8.05 13.08 -26.23
C ASN A 44 6.59 12.64 -26.06
N GLU A 45 6.26 11.40 -26.45
CA GLU A 45 4.91 10.85 -26.32
C GLU A 45 4.51 10.66 -24.86
N TYR A 46 5.44 10.17 -24.02
CA TYR A 46 5.24 10.07 -22.58
C TYR A 46 4.96 11.45 -21.95
N GLN A 47 5.71 12.49 -22.32
CA GLN A 47 5.50 13.85 -21.80
C GLN A 47 4.16 14.43 -22.28
N ARG A 48 3.76 14.17 -23.54
CA ARG A 48 2.45 14.57 -24.07
C ARG A 48 1.33 13.90 -23.27
N TRP A 49 1.38 12.59 -23.12
CA TRP A 49 0.42 11.84 -22.32
C TRP A 49 0.33 12.36 -20.87
N LEU A 50 1.49 12.62 -20.26
CA LEU A 50 1.55 13.12 -18.88
C LEU A 50 0.85 14.48 -18.74
N ASN A 51 1.14 15.43 -19.65
CA ASN A 51 0.66 16.80 -19.55
C ASN A 51 -0.76 16.98 -20.07
N ASP A 52 -1.14 16.29 -21.15
CA ASP A 52 -2.40 16.54 -21.85
C ASP A 52 -3.52 15.58 -21.37
N GLU A 53 -3.16 14.42 -20.80
CA GLU A 53 -4.13 13.43 -20.39
C GLU A 53 -4.08 13.11 -18.90
N TRP A 54 -2.92 12.64 -18.41
CA TRP A 54 -2.82 12.12 -17.04
C TRP A 54 -3.01 13.22 -15.99
N LEU A 55 -2.25 14.30 -16.07
CA LEU A 55 -2.35 15.43 -15.13
C LEU A 55 -3.72 16.10 -15.15
N PRO A 56 -4.34 16.44 -16.31
CA PRO A 56 -5.66 17.04 -16.33
C PRO A 56 -6.74 16.15 -15.71
N ARG A 57 -6.71 14.84 -15.97
CA ARG A 57 -7.66 13.88 -15.35
C ARG A 57 -7.49 13.84 -13.83
N ARG A 58 -6.27 13.83 -13.31
CA ARG A 58 -5.99 13.84 -11.86
C ARG A 58 -6.39 15.17 -11.21
N GLN A 59 -6.12 16.29 -11.87
CA GLN A 59 -6.54 17.61 -11.40
C GLN A 59 -8.06 17.78 -11.36
N ALA A 60 -8.78 17.26 -12.35
CA ALA A 60 -10.23 17.26 -12.35
C ALA A 60 -10.77 16.48 -11.14
N ARG A 61 -10.24 15.27 -10.90
CA ARG A 61 -10.62 14.44 -9.76
C ARG A 61 -10.29 15.09 -8.41
N LEU A 62 -9.14 15.79 -8.33
CA LEU A 62 -8.80 16.55 -7.12
C LEU A 62 -9.80 17.67 -6.86
N ARG A 63 -10.21 18.41 -7.91
CA ARG A 63 -11.26 19.45 -7.76
C ARG A 63 -12.57 18.88 -7.22
N ASP A 64 -12.99 17.71 -7.70
CA ASP A 64 -14.19 17.03 -7.20
C ASP A 64 -14.06 16.67 -5.72
N ILE A 65 -12.88 16.17 -5.30
CA ILE A 65 -12.60 15.85 -3.88
C ILE A 65 -12.64 17.12 -3.02
N LEU A 66 -12.04 18.21 -3.50
CA LEU A 66 -12.01 19.48 -2.77
C LEU A 66 -13.41 20.11 -2.65
N ALA A 67 -14.23 19.97 -3.70
CA ALA A 67 -15.61 20.47 -3.71
C ALA A 67 -16.57 19.65 -2.84
N ALA A 68 -16.23 18.42 -2.48
CA ALA A 68 -17.10 17.51 -1.74
C ALA A 68 -17.31 17.91 -0.27
N ASP A 69 -16.36 18.63 0.34
CA ASP A 69 -16.45 19.17 1.69
C ASP A 69 -15.70 20.51 1.72
N PRO A 70 -16.28 21.61 2.25
CA PRO A 70 -15.66 22.94 2.27
C PRO A 70 -14.32 22.98 3.03
N HIS A 71 -14.09 22.06 3.97
CA HIS A 71 -12.84 21.97 4.72
C HIS A 71 -11.73 21.15 4.02
N ASN A 72 -12.03 20.49 2.90
CA ASN A 72 -11.03 19.64 2.24
C ASN A 72 -9.85 20.44 1.69
N ALA A 73 -10.06 21.67 1.24
CA ALA A 73 -8.98 22.53 0.76
C ALA A 73 -8.02 22.92 1.90
N GLU A 74 -8.54 23.26 3.08
CA GLU A 74 -7.76 23.55 4.28
C GLU A 74 -6.97 22.32 4.72
N ARG A 75 -7.64 21.16 4.86
CA ARG A 75 -7.01 19.89 5.24
C ARG A 75 -5.88 19.49 4.27
N LEU A 76 -6.06 19.70 2.97
CA LEU A 76 -5.03 19.42 1.98
C LEU A 76 -3.82 20.36 2.13
N ASN A 77 -4.06 21.64 2.40
CA ASN A 77 -2.99 22.62 2.65
C ASN A 77 -2.21 22.25 3.92
N ASP A 78 -2.89 21.90 4.99
CA ASP A 78 -2.27 21.46 6.24
C ASP A 78 -1.40 20.21 6.04
N LEU A 79 -1.92 19.22 5.29
CA LEU A 79 -1.16 18.03 4.91
C LEU A 79 0.07 18.39 4.09
N ALA A 80 -0.07 19.28 3.09
CA ALA A 80 1.04 19.72 2.25
C ALA A 80 2.11 20.47 3.06
N ASP A 81 1.69 21.29 4.02
CA ASP A 81 2.60 22.00 4.92
C ASP A 81 3.32 21.05 5.88
N ALA A 82 2.62 20.09 6.46
CA ALA A 82 3.23 19.07 7.29
C ALA A 82 4.23 18.21 6.48
N HIS A 83 3.89 17.88 5.23
CA HIS A 83 4.77 17.13 4.33
C HIS A 83 6.04 17.92 4.00
N ARG A 84 5.93 19.21 3.66
CA ARG A 84 7.12 20.07 3.42
C ARG A 84 8.05 20.17 4.64
N ARG A 85 7.49 20.07 5.85
CA ARG A 85 8.26 20.02 7.11
C ARG A 85 8.77 18.62 7.45
N GLN A 86 8.57 17.62 6.57
CA GLN A 86 8.96 16.23 6.82
C GLN A 86 8.30 15.61 8.06
N GLN A 87 7.09 16.06 8.38
CA GLN A 87 6.31 15.61 9.54
C GLN A 87 5.22 14.60 9.16
N VAL A 88 5.21 14.12 7.92
CA VAL A 88 4.24 13.13 7.46
C VAL A 88 4.93 11.81 7.18
N VAL A 89 4.38 10.75 7.75
CA VAL A 89 4.80 9.37 7.51
C VAL A 89 3.67 8.62 6.81
N PRO A 90 3.90 7.99 5.66
CA PRO A 90 2.88 7.20 5.00
C PRO A 90 2.63 5.89 5.77
N PHE A 91 1.36 5.56 5.97
CA PHE A 91 0.90 4.27 6.45
C PHE A 91 0.24 3.53 5.29
N VAL A 92 0.95 2.54 4.76
CA VAL A 92 0.59 1.87 3.51
C VAL A 92 -0.14 0.57 3.80
N GLY A 93 -1.37 0.46 3.31
CA GLY A 93 -2.17 -0.77 3.39
C GLY A 93 -2.27 -1.51 2.07
N ALA A 94 -2.93 -2.68 2.09
CA ALA A 94 -3.03 -3.61 0.97
C ALA A 94 -3.68 -3.02 -0.31
N GLY A 95 -4.46 -1.94 -0.17
CA GLY A 95 -5.04 -1.24 -1.31
C GLY A 95 -3.99 -0.67 -2.28
N MET A 96 -2.78 -0.33 -1.79
CA MET A 96 -1.68 0.15 -2.64
C MET A 96 -1.01 -0.98 -3.43
N SER A 97 -1.12 -2.22 -2.98
CA SER A 97 -0.58 -3.42 -3.66
C SER A 97 -1.57 -4.04 -4.66
N ARG A 98 -2.84 -3.57 -4.69
CA ARG A 98 -3.87 -4.07 -5.63
C ARG A 98 -3.48 -3.89 -7.08
N SER A 99 -2.83 -2.80 -7.41
CA SER A 99 -2.36 -2.52 -8.78
C SER A 99 -1.21 -3.43 -9.24
N ALA A 100 -0.55 -4.13 -8.31
CA ALA A 100 0.42 -5.19 -8.59
C ALA A 100 -0.23 -6.59 -8.70
N GLY A 101 -1.57 -6.67 -8.72
CA GLY A 101 -2.31 -7.93 -8.79
C GLY A 101 -2.38 -8.70 -7.47
N LEU A 102 -1.91 -8.13 -6.36
CA LEU A 102 -1.92 -8.80 -5.07
C LEU A 102 -3.29 -8.70 -4.39
N PRO A 103 -3.66 -9.73 -3.62
CA PRO A 103 -4.95 -9.78 -2.94
C PRO A 103 -5.03 -8.77 -1.79
N GLY A 104 -6.22 -8.20 -1.57
CA GLY A 104 -6.52 -7.54 -0.30
C GLY A 104 -6.75 -8.56 0.82
N TRP A 105 -6.81 -8.09 2.08
CA TRP A 105 -6.87 -8.96 3.25
C TRP A 105 -8.03 -9.97 3.21
N GLY A 106 -9.26 -9.50 2.97
CA GLY A 106 -10.42 -10.40 2.90
C GLY A 106 -10.37 -11.39 1.73
N GLU A 107 -9.82 -10.97 0.59
CA GLU A 107 -9.60 -11.83 -0.57
C GLU A 107 -8.55 -12.90 -0.29
N PHE A 108 -7.45 -12.52 0.35
CA PHE A 108 -6.41 -13.46 0.77
C PHE A 108 -6.96 -14.55 1.71
N LEU A 109 -7.77 -14.17 2.70
CA LEU A 109 -8.43 -15.12 3.57
C LEU A 109 -9.35 -16.08 2.80
N HIS A 110 -10.08 -15.60 1.78
CA HIS A 110 -10.89 -16.45 0.91
C HIS A 110 -10.06 -17.43 0.07
N LEU A 111 -8.88 -17.01 -0.39
CA LEU A 111 -7.97 -17.88 -1.14
C LEU A 111 -7.43 -19.02 -0.25
N LEU A 112 -7.10 -18.72 1.01
CA LEU A 112 -6.67 -19.75 1.98
C LEU A 112 -7.76 -20.76 2.34
N LEU A 113 -9.04 -20.40 2.21
CA LEU A 113 -10.14 -21.28 2.52
C LEU A 113 -10.11 -22.57 1.70
N HIS A 114 -9.61 -22.53 0.47
CA HIS A 114 -9.52 -23.70 -0.40
C HIS A 114 -8.55 -24.76 0.11
N ASP A 115 -7.52 -24.33 0.85
CA ASP A 115 -6.45 -25.17 1.33
C ASP A 115 -6.60 -25.53 2.82
N SER A 116 -7.68 -25.02 3.46
CA SER A 116 -7.98 -25.22 4.87
C SER A 116 -9.15 -26.20 5.09
N ALA A 117 -9.06 -27.02 6.12
CA ALA A 117 -10.14 -27.87 6.58
C ALA A 117 -11.22 -27.12 7.40
N CYS A 118 -11.15 -25.77 7.48
CA CYS A 118 -12.12 -25.01 8.24
C CYS A 118 -13.53 -25.05 7.62
N ASN A 119 -14.57 -24.89 8.45
CA ASN A 119 -15.95 -24.88 7.97
C ASN A 119 -16.26 -23.60 7.20
N PRO A 120 -16.60 -23.66 5.87
CA PRO A 120 -16.82 -22.47 5.05
C PRO A 120 -18.01 -21.60 5.52
N ARG A 121 -19.02 -22.18 6.19
CA ARG A 121 -20.17 -21.41 6.70
C ARG A 121 -19.76 -20.55 7.90
N THR A 122 -19.00 -21.13 8.83
CA THR A 122 -18.46 -20.44 10.00
C THR A 122 -17.50 -19.32 9.57
N PHE A 123 -16.58 -19.64 8.68
CA PHE A 123 -15.64 -18.68 8.10
C PHE A 123 -16.37 -17.46 7.49
N ARG A 124 -17.32 -17.69 6.58
CA ARG A 124 -18.08 -16.60 5.94
C ARG A 124 -18.92 -15.80 6.95
N ALA A 125 -19.39 -16.42 8.03
CA ALA A 125 -20.09 -15.72 9.10
C ALA A 125 -19.16 -14.78 9.87
N CYS A 126 -17.89 -15.13 10.09
CA CYS A 126 -16.88 -14.25 10.67
C CYS A 126 -16.62 -13.04 9.78
N LEU A 127 -16.39 -13.24 8.48
CA LEU A 127 -16.13 -12.13 7.54
C LEU A 127 -17.30 -11.15 7.45
N ARG A 128 -18.56 -11.65 7.41
CA ARG A 128 -19.75 -10.76 7.39
C ARG A 128 -19.88 -9.88 8.63
N ARG A 129 -19.33 -10.30 9.77
CA ARG A 129 -19.31 -9.55 11.03
C ARG A 129 -18.07 -8.69 11.19
N GLY A 130 -17.16 -8.69 10.20
CA GLY A 130 -15.88 -7.99 10.31
C GLY A 130 -14.87 -8.66 11.25
N ALA A 131 -15.14 -9.90 11.71
CA ALA A 131 -14.25 -10.64 12.61
C ALA A 131 -13.14 -11.35 11.82
N TYR A 132 -12.28 -10.54 11.19
CA TYR A 132 -11.23 -11.04 10.30
C TYR A 132 -10.16 -11.86 11.03
N GLU A 133 -9.79 -11.47 12.25
CA GLU A 133 -8.82 -12.21 13.06
C GLU A 133 -9.35 -13.61 13.41
N THR A 134 -10.62 -13.71 13.85
CA THR A 134 -11.26 -15.01 14.10
C THR A 134 -11.36 -15.87 12.83
N ALA A 135 -11.59 -15.23 11.68
CA ALA A 135 -11.56 -15.96 10.41
C ALA A 135 -10.15 -16.49 10.09
N ALA A 136 -9.12 -15.72 10.40
CA ALA A 136 -7.72 -16.11 10.26
C ALA A 136 -7.36 -17.27 11.20
N ASP A 137 -7.82 -17.26 12.46
CA ASP A 137 -7.65 -18.36 13.40
C ASP A 137 -8.22 -19.67 12.85
N LEU A 138 -9.47 -19.63 12.36
CA LEU A 138 -10.14 -20.81 11.77
C LEU A 138 -9.37 -21.39 10.58
N LEU A 139 -8.79 -20.53 9.74
CA LEU A 139 -7.99 -20.97 8.61
C LEU A 139 -6.66 -21.56 9.06
N ARG A 140 -6.01 -20.90 10.02
CA ARG A 140 -4.72 -21.33 10.55
C ARG A 140 -4.81 -22.66 11.28
N ASP A 141 -5.87 -22.88 12.06
CA ASP A 141 -6.13 -24.14 12.76
C ASP A 141 -6.51 -25.26 11.79
N GLY A 142 -7.11 -24.92 10.67
CA GLY A 142 -7.54 -25.85 9.63
C GLY A 142 -6.46 -26.28 8.65
N MET A 143 -5.16 -25.85 8.81
CA MET A 143 -4.07 -26.25 7.91
C MET A 143 -2.73 -26.41 8.62
N PRO A 144 -1.84 -27.28 8.10
CA PRO A 144 -0.46 -27.40 8.59
C PRO A 144 0.31 -26.07 8.46
N LEU A 145 1.17 -25.74 9.44
CA LEU A 145 1.97 -24.52 9.43
C LEU A 145 2.84 -24.37 8.18
N ALA A 146 3.42 -25.47 7.72
CA ALA A 146 4.26 -25.47 6.51
C ALA A 146 3.44 -25.06 5.28
N LEU A 147 2.24 -25.62 5.10
CA LEU A 147 1.34 -25.26 4.01
C LEU A 147 0.89 -23.80 4.11
N PHE A 148 0.54 -23.33 5.31
CA PHE A 148 0.18 -21.93 5.53
C PHE A 148 1.30 -20.97 5.09
N ASN A 149 2.55 -21.26 5.49
CA ASN A 149 3.70 -20.45 5.11
C ASN A 149 3.96 -20.46 3.60
N GLU A 150 3.82 -21.63 2.97
CA GLU A 150 3.96 -21.78 1.52
C GLU A 150 2.88 -20.98 0.77
N GLN A 151 1.61 -21.12 1.17
CA GLN A 151 0.51 -20.37 0.56
C GLN A 151 0.69 -18.87 0.70
N LEU A 152 1.14 -18.40 1.86
CA LEU A 152 1.38 -16.98 2.08
C LEU A 152 2.50 -16.46 1.17
N ALA A 153 3.65 -17.13 1.13
CA ALA A 153 4.75 -16.77 0.26
C ALA A 153 4.35 -16.80 -1.22
N HIS A 154 3.59 -17.82 -1.64
CA HIS A 154 3.12 -17.96 -3.01
C HIS A 154 2.13 -16.86 -3.42
N ARG A 155 1.14 -16.54 -2.58
CA ARG A 155 0.09 -15.55 -2.89
C ARG A 155 0.57 -14.12 -2.91
N PHE A 156 1.64 -13.80 -2.18
CA PHE A 156 2.26 -12.47 -2.16
C PHE A 156 3.55 -12.40 -2.99
N ARG A 157 3.81 -13.42 -3.82
CA ARG A 157 4.93 -13.41 -4.77
C ARG A 157 4.68 -12.35 -5.83
N LEU A 158 5.67 -11.48 -6.01
CA LEU A 158 5.63 -10.39 -6.99
C LEU A 158 6.25 -10.82 -8.33
N THR A 159 5.69 -10.26 -9.39
CA THR A 159 6.38 -10.04 -10.66
C THR A 159 6.68 -8.54 -10.73
N PRO A 160 7.95 -8.11 -10.71
CA PRO A 160 8.29 -6.67 -10.64
C PRO A 160 7.64 -5.84 -11.74
N GLU A 161 7.50 -6.38 -12.94
CA GLU A 161 6.86 -5.72 -14.10
C GLU A 161 5.36 -5.43 -13.87
N ALA A 162 4.74 -6.09 -12.91
CA ALA A 162 3.31 -5.90 -12.61
C ALA A 162 3.03 -4.67 -11.75
N ILE A 163 4.04 -4.08 -11.09
CA ILE A 163 3.81 -2.99 -10.14
C ILE A 163 3.48 -1.69 -10.88
N ARG A 164 2.25 -1.20 -10.70
CA ARG A 164 1.70 0.00 -11.34
C ARG A 164 1.00 0.90 -10.33
N GLY A 165 0.61 2.10 -10.80
CA GLY A 165 -0.26 3.00 -10.06
C GLY A 165 0.45 3.81 -8.97
N PRO A 166 -0.30 4.39 -8.03
CA PRO A 166 0.18 5.45 -7.14
C PRO A 166 1.28 5.01 -6.17
N VAL A 167 1.45 3.71 -5.92
CA VAL A 167 2.54 3.20 -5.08
C VAL A 167 3.93 3.62 -5.62
N ARG A 168 4.08 3.76 -6.93
CA ARG A 168 5.33 4.21 -7.58
C ARG A 168 5.69 5.67 -7.32
N LEU A 169 4.77 6.46 -6.77
CA LEU A 169 5.04 7.84 -6.37
C LEU A 169 5.64 7.95 -4.97
N LEU A 170 5.53 6.90 -4.15
CA LEU A 170 5.95 6.93 -2.75
C LEU A 170 7.43 7.24 -2.55
N PRO A 171 8.39 6.67 -3.30
CA PRO A 171 9.81 6.97 -3.11
C PRO A 171 10.14 8.46 -3.26
N ALA A 172 9.45 9.16 -4.17
CA ALA A 172 9.66 10.58 -4.37
C ALA A 172 9.01 11.46 -3.30
N LEU A 173 7.86 11.01 -2.79
CA LEU A 173 7.12 11.75 -1.78
C LEU A 173 7.65 11.47 -0.36
N PHE A 174 8.08 10.24 -0.11
CA PHE A 174 8.46 9.76 1.22
C PHE A 174 9.78 8.98 1.18
N PRO A 175 10.92 9.66 1.01
CA PRO A 175 12.24 9.01 0.93
C PRO A 175 12.74 8.47 2.29
N GLY A 176 12.06 8.80 3.40
CA GLY A 176 12.48 8.42 4.75
C GLY A 176 11.72 7.22 5.31
N LEU A 177 10.98 7.44 6.41
CA LEU A 177 10.22 6.40 7.10
C LEU A 177 8.91 6.07 6.38
N VAL A 178 8.62 4.77 6.24
CA VAL A 178 7.35 4.23 5.75
C VAL A 178 6.84 3.15 6.70
N LEU A 179 5.57 3.22 7.09
CA LEU A 179 4.88 2.18 7.85
C LEU A 179 3.99 1.34 6.93
N THR A 180 3.93 0.03 7.17
CA THR A 180 3.00 -0.85 6.47
C THR A 180 2.55 -2.02 7.34
N THR A 181 1.33 -2.48 7.10
CA THR A 181 0.81 -3.76 7.61
C THR A 181 0.83 -4.87 6.55
N ASN A 182 1.30 -4.55 5.35
CA ASN A 182 1.33 -5.51 4.24
C ASN A 182 2.42 -6.56 4.43
N PHE A 183 2.11 -7.79 4.07
CA PHE A 183 3.09 -8.88 4.02
C PHE A 183 3.96 -8.85 2.76
N ASP A 184 3.43 -8.27 1.66
CA ASP A 184 4.09 -8.25 0.35
C ASP A 184 5.36 -7.40 0.33
N ARG A 185 6.08 -7.45 -0.79
CA ARG A 185 7.34 -6.74 -1.00
C ARG A 185 7.23 -5.63 -2.06
N VAL A 186 6.02 -5.13 -2.31
CA VAL A 186 5.78 -4.06 -3.30
C VAL A 186 6.59 -2.81 -2.98
N LEU A 187 6.67 -2.43 -1.70
CA LEU A 187 7.42 -1.25 -1.29
C LEU A 187 8.92 -1.42 -1.52
N GLU A 188 9.48 -2.56 -1.13
CA GLU A 188 10.89 -2.86 -1.34
C GLU A 188 11.27 -2.75 -2.82
N GLU A 189 10.48 -3.36 -3.71
CA GLU A 189 10.73 -3.34 -5.16
C GLU A 189 10.56 -1.93 -5.75
N VAL A 190 9.49 -1.23 -5.38
CA VAL A 190 9.24 0.13 -5.91
C VAL A 190 10.33 1.11 -5.50
N TYR A 191 10.79 1.04 -4.24
CA TYR A 191 11.88 1.89 -3.78
C TYR A 191 13.21 1.54 -4.46
N ALA A 192 13.49 0.26 -4.67
CA ALA A 192 14.69 -0.18 -5.39
C ALA A 192 14.66 0.24 -6.87
N ASP A 193 13.52 0.07 -7.56
CA ASP A 193 13.32 0.48 -8.95
C ASP A 193 13.53 1.99 -9.19
N GLU A 194 13.16 2.80 -8.21
CA GLU A 194 13.33 4.26 -8.27
C GLU A 194 14.72 4.73 -7.84
N GLY A 195 15.65 3.81 -7.58
CA GLY A 195 17.04 4.11 -7.19
C GLY A 195 17.21 4.49 -5.72
N HIS A 196 16.22 4.20 -4.89
CA HIS A 196 16.21 4.46 -3.45
C HIS A 196 15.97 3.17 -2.64
N PRO A 197 16.77 2.10 -2.83
CA PRO A 197 16.53 0.84 -2.13
C PRO A 197 16.47 1.10 -0.62
N PRO A 198 15.55 0.45 0.11
CA PRO A 198 15.47 0.63 1.55
C PRO A 198 16.79 0.25 2.24
N GLY A 199 17.31 1.15 3.05
CA GLY A 199 18.48 0.87 3.89
C GLY A 199 18.16 -0.10 5.03
N SER A 200 16.89 -0.16 5.44
CA SER A 200 16.40 -1.11 6.44
C SER A 200 14.96 -1.51 6.19
N VAL A 201 14.68 -2.81 6.30
CA VAL A 201 13.34 -3.39 6.37
C VAL A 201 13.22 -4.11 7.71
N LEU A 202 12.37 -3.59 8.60
CA LEU A 202 12.27 -4.05 9.99
C LEU A 202 10.89 -4.61 10.27
N TYR A 203 10.81 -5.76 10.94
CA TYR A 203 9.58 -6.42 11.36
C TYR A 203 9.79 -7.25 12.63
N GLY A 204 8.70 -7.60 13.32
CA GLY A 204 8.75 -8.37 14.56
C GLY A 204 9.62 -7.71 15.63
N ALA A 205 10.54 -8.47 16.21
CA ALA A 205 11.45 -7.97 17.25
C ALA A 205 12.46 -6.92 16.74
N ASP A 206 12.78 -6.97 15.43
CA ASP A 206 13.73 -6.04 14.81
C ASP A 206 13.19 -4.61 14.71
N LEU A 207 11.88 -4.39 14.83
CA LEU A 207 11.29 -3.05 14.90
C LEU A 207 11.98 -2.17 15.96
N SER A 208 12.37 -2.74 17.10
CA SER A 208 13.09 -2.03 18.17
C SER A 208 14.47 -1.48 17.74
N ARG A 209 15.01 -1.94 16.60
CA ARG A 209 16.28 -1.45 16.05
C ARG A 209 16.12 -0.08 15.39
N TYR A 210 14.91 0.29 14.97
CA TYR A 210 14.65 1.58 14.32
C TYR A 210 15.17 2.76 15.12
N ARG A 211 14.87 2.82 16.42
CA ARG A 211 15.35 3.88 17.32
C ARG A 211 16.87 3.97 17.47
N ARG A 212 17.55 2.83 17.37
CA ARG A 212 19.00 2.72 17.61
C ARG A 212 19.83 3.01 16.37
N HIS A 213 19.26 2.81 15.19
CA HIS A 213 19.99 2.82 13.91
C HIS A 213 19.28 3.65 12.84
N ARG A 214 18.52 4.67 13.28
CA ARG A 214 17.87 5.58 12.33
C ARG A 214 18.93 6.37 11.56
N ASP A 215 19.00 6.12 10.25
CA ASP A 215 19.74 6.94 9.30
C ASP A 215 18.73 7.82 8.55
N PRO A 216 18.80 9.16 8.70
CA PRO A 216 17.85 10.07 8.06
C PRO A 216 17.98 10.10 6.52
N ASP A 217 19.13 9.67 5.98
CA ASP A 217 19.42 9.68 4.55
C ASP A 217 18.96 8.38 3.86
N LEU A 218 18.53 7.38 4.62
CA LEU A 218 18.10 6.10 4.11
C LEU A 218 16.61 5.83 4.38
N THR A 219 15.95 5.26 3.38
CA THR A 219 14.58 4.77 3.55
C THR A 219 14.53 3.63 4.55
N THR A 220 13.62 3.73 5.52
CA THR A 220 13.32 2.64 6.46
C THR A 220 11.88 2.19 6.31
N LEU A 221 11.67 0.89 6.07
CA LEU A 221 10.35 0.28 6.05
C LEU A 221 10.10 -0.42 7.39
N LEU A 222 9.03 -0.02 8.11
CA LEU A 222 8.54 -0.73 9.28
C LEU A 222 7.32 -1.56 8.90
N LYS A 223 7.50 -2.88 8.81
CA LYS A 223 6.44 -3.85 8.50
C LYS A 223 5.84 -4.36 9.81
N LEU A 224 4.77 -3.71 10.26
CA LEU A 224 4.17 -3.96 11.58
C LEU A 224 3.62 -5.37 11.75
N HIS A 225 3.19 -6.01 10.67
CA HIS A 225 2.64 -7.37 10.68
C HIS A 225 3.58 -8.43 10.08
N GLY A 226 4.84 -8.07 9.83
CA GLY A 226 5.83 -9.02 9.31
C GLY A 226 5.88 -9.11 7.79
N ASP A 227 6.47 -10.19 7.27
CA ASP A 227 6.81 -10.38 5.87
C ASP A 227 6.32 -11.74 5.34
N CYS A 228 6.00 -11.83 4.04
CA CYS A 228 5.48 -13.06 3.44
C CYS A 228 6.51 -14.19 3.37
N GLU A 229 7.78 -13.88 3.24
CA GLU A 229 8.86 -14.88 3.13
C GLU A 229 9.42 -15.29 4.50
N HIS A 230 9.24 -14.46 5.53
CA HIS A 230 9.80 -14.68 6.86
C HIS A 230 8.69 -14.95 7.88
N PRO A 231 8.55 -16.22 8.36
CA PRO A 231 7.51 -16.58 9.32
C PRO A 231 7.63 -15.89 10.69
N THR A 232 8.86 -15.58 11.11
CA THR A 232 9.13 -14.99 12.43
C THR A 232 8.65 -13.55 12.50
N GLY A 233 7.89 -13.22 13.53
CA GLY A 233 7.36 -11.85 13.75
C GLY A 233 6.16 -11.50 12.87
N ARG A 234 5.54 -12.49 12.24
CA ARG A 234 4.31 -12.33 11.47
C ARG A 234 3.12 -12.17 12.41
N VAL A 235 2.16 -11.34 12.02
CA VAL A 235 0.93 -11.06 12.79
C VAL A 235 -0.26 -11.39 11.91
N PHE A 236 -0.90 -12.54 12.18
CA PHE A 236 -2.00 -13.07 11.38
C PHE A 236 -3.18 -13.52 12.24
N THR A 237 -2.92 -14.29 13.31
CA THR A 237 -3.91 -14.84 14.22
C THR A 237 -4.26 -13.86 15.35
N THR A 238 -5.41 -14.09 16.02
CA THR A 238 -5.82 -13.29 17.19
C THR A 238 -4.71 -13.24 18.25
N ALA A 239 -4.11 -14.39 18.56
CA ALA A 239 -3.02 -14.47 19.55
C ALA A 239 -1.77 -13.69 19.14
N GLU A 240 -1.41 -13.71 17.85
CA GLU A 240 -0.29 -12.93 17.30
C GLU A 240 -0.60 -11.43 17.33
N TYR A 241 -1.83 -11.02 17.03
CA TYR A 241 -2.28 -9.62 17.19
C TYR A 241 -2.24 -9.18 18.66
N GLU A 242 -2.71 -9.99 19.59
CA GLU A 242 -2.66 -9.68 21.02
C GLU A 242 -1.22 -9.51 21.50
N ALA A 243 -0.31 -10.37 21.08
CA ALA A 243 1.11 -10.28 21.41
C ALA A 243 1.78 -9.04 20.77
N ALA A 244 1.50 -8.78 19.48
CA ALA A 244 2.11 -7.66 18.75
C ALA A 244 1.66 -6.29 19.30
N TYR A 245 0.41 -6.18 19.78
CA TYR A 245 -0.15 -4.95 20.34
C TYR A 245 -0.24 -4.95 21.86
N ALA A 246 0.45 -5.86 22.53
CA ALA A 246 0.58 -5.86 23.99
C ALA A 246 1.40 -4.66 24.49
N PRO A 247 1.14 -4.16 25.71
CA PRO A 247 1.94 -3.12 26.30
C PRO A 247 3.44 -3.48 26.32
N GLY A 248 4.29 -2.60 25.78
CA GLY A 248 5.73 -2.81 25.71
C GLY A 248 6.22 -3.65 24.51
N SER A 249 5.32 -4.14 23.66
CA SER A 249 5.72 -4.80 22.41
C SER A 249 6.45 -3.84 21.47
N ALA A 250 7.31 -4.37 20.61
CA ALA A 250 8.06 -3.55 19.65
C ALA A 250 7.12 -2.78 18.71
N VAL A 251 6.05 -3.42 18.21
CA VAL A 251 5.04 -2.77 17.36
C VAL A 251 4.42 -1.57 18.07
N LEU A 252 3.89 -1.79 19.29
CA LEU A 252 3.18 -0.75 20.01
C LEU A 252 4.09 0.42 20.41
N VAL A 253 5.32 0.13 20.81
CA VAL A 253 6.30 1.15 21.21
C VAL A 253 6.76 1.98 20.01
N GLU A 254 7.15 1.35 18.90
CA GLU A 254 7.63 2.10 17.73
C GLU A 254 6.50 2.88 17.06
N LEU A 255 5.31 2.29 16.93
CA LEU A 255 4.14 2.99 16.40
C LEU A 255 3.76 4.19 17.28
N GLY A 256 3.77 4.02 18.61
CA GLY A 256 3.48 5.11 19.55
C GLY A 256 4.45 6.29 19.42
N LEU A 257 5.74 6.02 19.23
CA LEU A 257 6.75 7.06 19.02
C LEU A 257 6.54 7.83 17.70
N VAL A 258 6.22 7.11 16.63
CA VAL A 258 5.94 7.75 15.33
C VAL A 258 4.69 8.64 15.44
N VAL A 259 3.62 8.13 16.01
CA VAL A 259 2.34 8.85 16.20
C VAL A 259 2.49 10.10 17.06
N ALA A 260 3.30 10.03 18.10
CA ALA A 260 3.54 11.18 18.99
C ALA A 260 4.29 12.35 18.31
N SER A 261 5.00 12.08 17.21
CA SER A 261 5.87 13.07 16.55
C SER A 261 5.53 13.38 15.10
N HIS A 262 4.72 12.54 14.45
CA HIS A 262 4.42 12.66 13.01
C HIS A 262 2.93 12.47 12.73
N SER A 263 2.45 13.17 11.73
CA SER A 263 1.17 12.89 11.09
C SER A 263 1.26 11.60 10.27
N LEU A 264 0.32 10.69 10.40
CA LEU A 264 0.20 9.55 9.49
C LEU A 264 -0.68 9.92 8.30
N LEU A 265 -0.24 9.56 7.09
CA LEU A 265 -1.06 9.59 5.89
C LEU A 265 -1.43 8.16 5.49
N PHE A 266 -2.70 7.80 5.68
CA PHE A 266 -3.20 6.47 5.33
C PHE A 266 -3.45 6.34 3.84
N LEU A 267 -2.77 5.39 3.21
CA LEU A 267 -2.81 5.11 1.78
C LEU A 267 -3.19 3.64 1.55
N GLY A 268 -4.36 3.39 0.97
CA GLY A 268 -4.82 2.03 0.69
C GLY A 268 -5.11 1.18 1.94
N ALA A 269 -5.19 1.79 3.12
CA ALA A 269 -5.52 1.11 4.37
C ALA A 269 -7.03 1.13 4.64
N SER A 270 -7.57 0.04 5.21
CA SER A 270 -8.93 0.00 5.71
C SER A 270 -8.96 0.63 7.11
N LEU A 271 -9.71 1.72 7.27
CA LEU A 271 -9.83 2.42 8.55
C LEU A 271 -10.95 1.87 9.47
N GLY A 272 -11.61 0.80 9.05
CA GLY A 272 -12.82 0.31 9.73
C GLY A 272 -12.56 -0.68 10.88
N THR A 273 -11.62 -1.59 10.72
CA THR A 273 -11.47 -2.77 11.60
C THR A 273 -10.01 -3.07 11.96
N ASP A 274 -9.07 -2.18 11.65
CA ASP A 274 -7.64 -2.39 11.93
C ASP A 274 -7.32 -1.97 13.38
N ARG A 275 -6.67 -2.85 14.14
CA ARG A 275 -6.22 -2.57 15.52
C ARG A 275 -5.29 -1.35 15.59
N THR A 276 -4.52 -1.10 14.55
CA THR A 276 -3.66 0.09 14.45
C THR A 276 -4.50 1.36 14.47
N VAL A 277 -5.62 1.38 13.72
CA VAL A 277 -6.54 2.52 13.69
C VAL A 277 -7.22 2.72 15.06
N ASP A 278 -7.62 1.64 15.73
CA ASP A 278 -8.20 1.73 17.08
C ASP A 278 -7.19 2.24 18.11
N LEU A 279 -5.94 1.85 18.00
CA LEU A 279 -4.85 2.39 18.82
C LEU A 279 -4.68 3.89 18.60
N LEU A 280 -4.68 4.34 17.33
CA LEU A 280 -4.57 5.76 16.99
C LEU A 280 -5.76 6.57 17.53
N ARG A 281 -6.97 6.04 17.44
CA ARG A 281 -8.16 6.68 18.04
C ARG A 281 -8.03 6.83 19.55
N ARG A 282 -7.51 5.81 20.24
CA ARG A 282 -7.27 5.87 21.69
C ARG A 282 -6.16 6.87 22.04
N ALA A 283 -5.08 6.89 21.28
CA ALA A 283 -3.99 7.83 21.48
C ALA A 283 -4.47 9.28 21.28
N ALA A 284 -5.20 9.57 20.21
CA ALA A 284 -5.79 10.88 19.94
C ALA A 284 -6.79 11.32 21.03
N ALA A 285 -7.50 10.38 21.67
CA ALA A 285 -8.40 10.69 22.79
C ALA A 285 -7.67 11.03 24.08
N THR A 286 -6.42 10.57 24.25
CA THR A 286 -5.61 10.81 25.45
C THR A 286 -4.74 12.05 25.36
N ASP A 287 -4.32 12.46 24.17
CA ASP A 287 -3.50 13.65 23.95
C ASP A 287 -4.06 14.52 22.82
N PRO A 288 -4.77 15.60 23.14
CA PRO A 288 -5.32 16.55 22.15
C PRO A 288 -4.25 17.30 21.33
N HIS A 289 -2.99 17.26 21.75
CA HIS A 289 -1.88 17.95 21.09
C HIS A 289 -1.12 17.07 20.09
N GLN A 290 -1.57 15.82 19.90
CA GLN A 290 -0.98 14.96 18.86
C GLN A 290 -1.15 15.55 17.47
N PRO A 291 -0.17 15.32 16.56
CA PRO A 291 -0.32 15.70 15.16
C PRO A 291 -1.59 15.10 14.53
N PRO A 292 -2.32 15.83 13.69
CA PRO A 292 -3.48 15.29 13.00
C PRO A 292 -3.05 14.19 12.02
N HIS A 293 -3.90 13.18 11.83
CA HIS A 293 -3.67 12.12 10.84
C HIS A 293 -4.62 12.30 9.65
N TYR A 294 -4.19 11.87 8.46
CA TYR A 294 -4.88 12.12 7.20
C TYR A 294 -5.22 10.82 6.48
N ALA A 295 -6.38 10.80 5.82
CA ALA A 295 -6.80 9.72 4.96
C ALA A 295 -7.66 10.25 3.81
N PHE A 296 -7.49 9.67 2.60
CA PHE A 296 -8.42 9.89 1.50
C PHE A 296 -9.47 8.78 1.53
N GLN A 297 -10.74 9.16 1.71
CA GLN A 297 -11.85 8.23 1.76
C GLN A 297 -12.89 8.50 0.66
N PRO A 298 -13.57 7.45 0.16
CA PRO A 298 -14.74 7.66 -0.69
C PRO A 298 -15.82 8.43 0.08
N LEU A 299 -16.51 9.31 -0.62
CA LEU A 299 -17.71 9.95 -0.04
C LEU A 299 -18.75 8.89 0.34
N PRO A 300 -19.41 9.01 1.49
CA PRO A 300 -20.53 8.16 1.86
C PRO A 300 -21.60 8.17 0.77
N ALA A 301 -22.25 7.04 0.53
CA ALA A 301 -23.27 6.90 -0.52
C ALA A 301 -24.43 7.91 -0.35
N THR A 302 -24.70 8.34 0.88
CA THR A 302 -25.71 9.36 1.24
C THR A 302 -25.33 10.80 0.88
N ALA A 303 -24.06 11.07 0.60
CA ALA A 303 -23.58 12.41 0.19
C ALA A 303 -23.54 12.59 -1.34
N ARG A 304 -24.04 11.62 -2.11
CA ARG A 304 -24.08 11.64 -3.58
C ARG A 304 -25.43 12.08 -4.15
N GLN A 305 -26.33 12.64 -3.31
CA GLN A 305 -27.61 13.19 -3.75
C GLN A 305 -27.56 14.70 -3.90
#